data_410243ad82253dc79b17a1608233d5d6
#
_entry.id   410243ad82253dc79b17a1608233d5d6
#
_cell.length_a   1.000
_cell.length_b   1.000
_cell.length_c   1.000
_cell.angle_alpha   90.00
_cell.angle_beta   90.00
_cell.angle_gamma   90.00
#
_symmetry.space_group_name_H-M   'P 1'
#
loop_
_entity.id
_entity.type
_entity.pdbx_description
1 polymer ?
#
loop_
_entity_poly.entity_id
_entity_poly.type
_entity_poly.pdbx_seq_one_letter_code
_entity_poly.pdbx_strand_id
1 'polypeptide(L)'
;MSNTLIGKFITFEGAEGSGKTTQSKILYEKLLNNGIKAVWTREIGGTDASEAIRDIVLFRDMSIITELLLVMAARYEHIEKFIKPHLSAGKWVICDRFIDSTLCYQAKNNDERQLILELHRKLLNDFFPDLTFIINVAPSITIQRIKMREMQKRTEKINKFDSKDQLFHQKIANAFIQISKLFPERIVQINGESTIEEISSEIIHIINNRMKVSLLR
;
A
#
# COMPACT_ATOMS: atom_id res chain seq x y z
N MET A 1 -0.56 -24.49 -17.21
CA MET A 1 -1.04 -24.85 -15.85
C MET A 1 -1.05 -23.56 -15.06
N SER A 2 -2.22 -23.09 -14.63
CA SER A 2 -2.31 -21.89 -13.77
C SER A 2 -1.68 -22.25 -12.42
N ASN A 3 -0.52 -21.66 -12.10
CA ASN A 3 0.08 -21.79 -10.77
C ASN A 3 -0.85 -21.06 -9.78
N THR A 4 -1.73 -21.79 -9.13
CA THR A 4 -2.61 -21.25 -8.10
C THR A 4 -1.70 -20.84 -6.93
N LEU A 5 -1.60 -19.55 -6.65
CA LEU A 5 -0.86 -19.03 -5.51
C LEU A 5 -1.56 -19.48 -4.22
N ILE A 6 -0.85 -20.18 -3.35
CA ILE A 6 -1.41 -20.75 -2.11
C ILE A 6 -1.47 -19.68 -1.00
N GLY A 7 -0.53 -18.73 -1.00
CA GLY A 7 -0.47 -17.62 -0.06
C GLY A 7 -1.54 -16.56 -0.35
N LYS A 8 -1.69 -15.59 0.56
CA LYS A 8 -2.59 -14.45 0.41
C LYS A 8 -1.82 -13.15 0.27
N PHE A 9 -2.24 -12.29 -0.65
CA PHE A 9 -1.65 -10.98 -0.87
C PHE A 9 -2.56 -9.89 -0.34
N ILE A 10 -2.13 -9.22 0.75
CA ILE A 10 -2.89 -8.17 1.43
C ILE A 10 -2.12 -6.86 1.35
N THR A 11 -2.80 -5.78 0.96
CA THR A 11 -2.17 -4.46 0.87
C THR A 11 -2.82 -3.44 1.80
N PHE A 12 -2.02 -2.48 2.23
CA PHE A 12 -2.44 -1.35 3.05
C PHE A 12 -2.19 -0.05 2.30
N GLU A 13 -3.22 0.75 2.16
CA GLU A 13 -3.26 1.96 1.36
C GLU A 13 -3.78 3.16 2.17
N GLY A 14 -3.58 4.35 1.66
CA GLY A 14 -4.02 5.60 2.29
C GLY A 14 -3.00 6.72 2.14
N ALA A 15 -3.40 7.94 2.51
CA ALA A 15 -2.54 9.12 2.47
C ALA A 15 -1.32 8.98 3.40
N GLU A 16 -0.33 9.86 3.24
CA GLU A 16 0.78 9.94 4.19
C GLU A 16 0.26 10.21 5.61
N GLY A 17 0.87 9.58 6.62
CA GLY A 17 0.43 9.74 8.02
C GLY A 17 -0.87 9.03 8.41
N SER A 18 -1.51 8.24 7.51
CA SER A 18 -2.77 7.55 7.82
C SER A 18 -2.63 6.38 8.82
N GLY A 19 -1.42 5.84 9.03
CA GLY A 19 -1.19 4.71 9.95
C GLY A 19 -1.07 3.35 9.25
N LYS A 20 -1.09 3.29 7.91
CA LYS A 20 -1.00 2.03 7.14
C LYS A 20 0.22 1.17 7.51
N THR A 21 1.42 1.78 7.66
CA THR A 21 2.63 1.04 8.04
C THR A 21 2.50 0.38 9.40
N THR A 22 1.90 1.08 10.36
CA THR A 22 1.64 0.54 11.72
C THR A 22 0.71 -0.65 11.63
N GLN A 23 -0.44 -0.50 10.97
CA GLN A 23 -1.45 -1.56 10.88
C GLN A 23 -0.97 -2.77 10.06
N SER A 24 -0.23 -2.54 8.97
CA SER A 24 0.34 -3.64 8.17
C SER A 24 1.33 -4.48 8.98
N LYS A 25 2.16 -3.84 9.82
CA LYS A 25 3.09 -4.55 10.71
C LYS A 25 2.37 -5.30 11.82
N ILE A 26 1.34 -4.69 12.43
CA ILE A 26 0.51 -5.37 13.45
C ILE A 26 -0.15 -6.62 12.86
N LEU A 27 -0.74 -6.53 11.65
CA LEU A 27 -1.32 -7.69 10.99
C LEU A 27 -0.26 -8.77 10.72
N TYR A 28 0.92 -8.38 10.22
CA TYR A 28 2.02 -9.30 9.98
C TYR A 28 2.43 -10.05 11.26
N GLU A 29 2.63 -9.36 12.37
CA GLU A 29 2.97 -9.96 13.67
C GLU A 29 1.85 -10.87 14.19
N LYS A 30 0.59 -10.46 14.05
CA LYS A 30 -0.57 -11.28 14.41
C LYS A 30 -0.63 -12.59 13.60
N LEU A 31 -0.36 -12.54 12.29
CA LEU A 31 -0.30 -13.75 11.47
C LEU A 31 0.77 -14.72 11.98
N LEU A 32 1.98 -14.23 12.24
CA LEU A 32 3.07 -15.06 12.79
C LEU A 32 2.73 -15.68 14.13
N ASN A 33 2.17 -14.89 15.04
CA ASN A 33 1.76 -15.34 16.39
C ASN A 33 0.64 -16.38 16.35
N ASN A 34 -0.14 -16.43 15.28
CA ASN A 34 -1.16 -17.46 15.02
C ASN A 34 -0.66 -18.62 14.12
N GLY A 35 0.65 -18.74 13.92
CA GLY A 35 1.26 -19.84 13.16
C GLY A 35 1.12 -19.73 11.63
N ILE A 36 0.61 -18.62 11.11
CA ILE A 36 0.50 -18.37 9.68
C ILE A 36 1.81 -17.80 9.16
N LYS A 37 2.44 -18.49 8.21
CA LYS A 37 3.67 -18.01 7.59
C LYS A 37 3.38 -16.74 6.78
N ALA A 38 4.05 -15.64 7.12
CA ALA A 38 3.89 -14.37 6.45
C ALA A 38 5.22 -13.68 6.22
N VAL A 39 5.24 -12.72 5.29
CA VAL A 39 6.31 -11.74 5.08
C VAL A 39 5.71 -10.35 4.98
N TRP A 40 6.45 -9.36 5.47
CA TRP A 40 6.10 -7.95 5.33
C TRP A 40 7.00 -7.29 4.32
N THR A 41 6.43 -6.42 3.50
CA THR A 41 7.14 -5.64 2.49
C THR A 41 6.47 -4.29 2.27
N ARG A 42 7.02 -3.49 1.35
CA ARG A 42 6.46 -2.18 0.98
C ARG A 42 6.71 -1.84 -0.48
N GLU A 43 5.92 -0.95 -1.03
CA GLU A 43 6.18 -0.28 -2.30
C GLU A 43 6.26 1.25 -2.13
N ILE A 44 7.08 1.88 -2.89
CA ILE A 44 8.16 1.37 -3.76
C ILE A 44 9.23 0.77 -2.85
N GLY A 45 9.79 -0.40 -3.23
CA GLY A 45 10.83 -1.07 -2.43
C GLY A 45 10.68 -2.59 -2.45
N GLY A 46 11.27 -3.27 -1.46
CA GLY A 46 11.15 -4.70 -1.24
C GLY A 46 12.18 -5.58 -1.98
N THR A 47 12.97 -5.02 -2.89
CA THR A 47 14.16 -5.63 -3.51
C THR A 47 15.24 -4.57 -3.66
N ASP A 48 16.50 -4.97 -3.80
CA ASP A 48 17.63 -4.02 -3.91
C ASP A 48 17.43 -3.01 -5.06
N ALA A 49 17.00 -3.49 -6.23
CA ALA A 49 16.73 -2.63 -7.38
C ALA A 49 15.54 -1.69 -7.11
N SER A 50 14.48 -2.19 -6.49
CA SER A 50 13.30 -1.38 -6.15
C SER A 50 13.59 -0.35 -5.06
N GLU A 51 14.47 -0.63 -4.10
CA GLU A 51 14.89 0.35 -3.09
C GLU A 51 15.76 1.46 -3.74
N ALA A 52 16.63 1.14 -4.69
CA ALA A 52 17.36 2.15 -5.44
C ALA A 52 16.43 3.07 -6.25
N ILE A 53 15.40 2.51 -6.90
CA ILE A 53 14.36 3.29 -7.59
C ILE A 53 13.57 4.14 -6.59
N ARG A 54 13.26 3.62 -5.40
CA ARG A 54 12.58 4.37 -4.33
C ARG A 54 13.32 5.65 -3.99
N ASP A 55 14.63 5.59 -3.80
CA ASP A 55 15.45 6.76 -3.49
C ASP A 55 15.36 7.83 -4.59
N ILE A 56 15.37 7.40 -5.85
CA ILE A 56 15.18 8.32 -6.98
C ILE A 56 13.79 8.95 -6.94
N VAL A 57 12.74 8.15 -6.79
CA VAL A 57 11.35 8.64 -6.81
C VAL A 57 11.05 9.56 -5.63
N LEU A 58 11.57 9.28 -4.43
CA LEU A 58 11.27 10.06 -3.23
C LEU A 58 12.05 11.37 -3.14
N PHE A 59 13.26 11.44 -3.72
CA PHE A 59 14.21 12.54 -3.47
C PHE A 59 14.66 13.29 -4.73
N ARG A 60 14.09 12.97 -5.90
CA ARG A 60 14.37 13.69 -7.16
C ARG A 60 13.09 14.20 -7.78
N ASP A 61 13.14 15.42 -8.34
CA ASP A 61 12.06 15.96 -9.15
C ASP A 61 12.15 15.38 -10.56
N MET A 62 10.98 15.04 -11.11
CA MET A 62 10.84 14.47 -12.44
C MET A 62 9.43 14.68 -12.99
N SER A 63 9.24 14.43 -14.29
CA SER A 63 7.91 14.40 -14.87
C SER A 63 7.07 13.27 -14.30
N ILE A 64 5.75 13.45 -14.26
CA ILE A 64 4.83 12.44 -13.74
C ILE A 64 4.92 11.11 -14.51
N ILE A 65 5.17 11.15 -15.80
CA ILE A 65 5.33 9.95 -16.63
C ILE A 65 6.64 9.22 -16.28
N THR A 66 7.74 9.95 -16.09
CA THR A 66 8.99 9.34 -15.62
C THR A 66 8.82 8.66 -14.26
N GLU A 67 8.11 9.32 -13.34
CA GLU A 67 7.79 8.76 -12.02
C GLU A 67 6.95 7.49 -12.14
N LEU A 68 5.89 7.52 -12.97
CA LEU A 68 5.05 6.36 -13.23
C LEU A 68 5.87 5.17 -13.77
N LEU A 69 6.73 5.40 -14.75
CA LEU A 69 7.55 4.34 -15.35
C LEU A 69 8.51 3.72 -14.33
N LEU A 70 9.13 4.54 -13.48
CA LEU A 70 10.01 4.07 -12.39
C LEU A 70 9.22 3.25 -11.35
N VAL A 71 8.04 3.72 -10.95
CA VAL A 71 7.15 3.00 -10.03
C VAL A 71 6.74 1.65 -10.61
N MET A 72 6.39 1.61 -11.91
CA MET A 72 6.01 0.37 -12.58
C MET A 72 7.19 -0.61 -12.71
N ALA A 73 8.39 -0.12 -13.01
CA ALA A 73 9.59 -0.95 -13.08
C ALA A 73 9.93 -1.56 -11.70
N ALA A 74 9.89 -0.76 -10.63
CA ALA A 74 10.12 -1.23 -9.27
C ALA A 74 9.07 -2.27 -8.85
N ARG A 75 7.80 -2.04 -9.19
CA ARG A 75 6.70 -2.99 -8.92
C ARG A 75 6.88 -4.31 -9.65
N TYR A 76 7.25 -4.26 -10.93
CA TYR A 76 7.51 -5.47 -11.70
C TYR A 76 8.58 -6.33 -11.03
N GLU A 77 9.72 -5.72 -10.68
CA GLU A 77 10.82 -6.41 -10.00
C GLU A 77 10.40 -6.97 -8.64
N HIS A 78 9.65 -6.19 -7.86
CA HIS A 78 9.15 -6.59 -6.56
C HIS A 78 8.18 -7.78 -6.65
N ILE A 79 7.26 -7.77 -7.62
CA ILE A 79 6.33 -8.88 -7.84
C ILE A 79 7.08 -10.15 -8.22
N GLU A 80 7.98 -10.08 -9.20
CA GLU A 80 8.65 -11.27 -9.74
C GLU A 80 9.69 -11.85 -8.76
N LYS A 81 10.43 -11.01 -8.05
CA LYS A 81 11.54 -11.45 -7.19
C LYS A 81 11.16 -11.66 -5.73
N PHE A 82 10.07 -11.07 -5.27
CA PHE A 82 9.67 -11.15 -3.86
C PHE A 82 8.25 -11.67 -3.68
N ILE A 83 7.23 -11.00 -4.24
CA ILE A 83 5.84 -11.30 -3.90
C ILE A 83 5.44 -12.71 -4.40
N LYS A 84 5.55 -12.98 -5.69
CA LYS A 84 5.16 -14.26 -6.28
C LYS A 84 5.90 -15.47 -5.67
N PRO A 85 7.23 -15.43 -5.45
CA PRO A 85 7.93 -16.54 -4.81
C PRO A 85 7.40 -16.85 -3.40
N HIS A 86 7.11 -15.83 -2.59
CA HIS A 86 6.56 -16.04 -1.26
C HIS A 86 5.14 -16.59 -1.27
N LEU A 87 4.27 -16.06 -2.14
CA LEU A 87 2.91 -16.57 -2.32
C LEU A 87 2.91 -18.04 -2.81
N SER A 88 3.78 -18.38 -3.76
CA SER A 88 3.95 -19.74 -4.25
C SER A 88 4.44 -20.71 -3.17
N ALA A 89 5.24 -20.21 -2.21
CA ALA A 89 5.67 -20.95 -1.03
C ALA A 89 4.60 -21.03 0.08
N GLY A 90 3.37 -20.59 -0.18
CA GLY A 90 2.26 -20.61 0.76
C GLY A 90 2.35 -19.57 1.88
N LYS A 91 3.21 -18.56 1.75
CA LYS A 91 3.30 -17.47 2.71
C LYS A 91 2.31 -16.36 2.36
N TRP A 92 1.76 -15.72 3.38
CA TRP A 92 1.04 -14.47 3.19
C TRP A 92 2.03 -13.34 2.94
N VAL A 93 1.68 -12.43 2.04
CA VAL A 93 2.46 -11.21 1.76
C VAL A 93 1.63 -10.01 2.21
N ILE A 94 2.18 -9.26 3.18
CA ILE A 94 1.58 -8.03 3.68
C ILE A 94 2.40 -6.87 3.15
N CYS A 95 1.78 -6.01 2.33
CA CYS A 95 2.50 -4.94 1.65
C CYS A 95 1.94 -3.56 2.02
N ASP A 96 2.82 -2.67 2.44
CA ASP A 96 2.52 -1.25 2.67
C ASP A 96 2.63 -0.52 1.32
N ARG A 97 1.49 -0.18 0.72
CA ARG A 97 1.25 0.37 -0.63
C ARG A 97 1.39 -0.66 -1.77
N PHE A 98 0.62 -0.42 -2.82
CA PHE A 98 0.67 -1.16 -4.08
C PHE A 98 0.07 -0.30 -5.22
N ILE A 99 -0.62 -0.92 -6.19
CA ILE A 99 -1.19 -0.25 -7.38
C ILE A 99 -2.14 0.90 -7.03
N ASP A 100 -2.91 0.80 -5.95
CA ASP A 100 -3.90 1.82 -5.59
C ASP A 100 -3.24 3.14 -5.21
N SER A 101 -2.04 3.12 -4.60
CA SER A 101 -1.20 4.31 -4.46
C SER A 101 -0.85 4.93 -5.82
N THR A 102 -0.45 4.14 -6.81
CA THR A 102 -0.11 4.66 -8.15
C THR A 102 -1.30 5.33 -8.82
N LEU A 103 -2.50 4.74 -8.71
CA LEU A 103 -3.74 5.34 -9.21
C LEU A 103 -4.10 6.67 -8.53
N CYS A 104 -3.64 6.87 -7.29
CA CYS A 104 -3.88 8.11 -6.54
C CYS A 104 -2.81 9.18 -6.78
N TYR A 105 -1.53 8.78 -6.86
CA TYR A 105 -0.40 9.72 -6.89
C TYR A 105 0.04 10.08 -8.31
N GLN A 106 0.00 9.15 -9.27
CA GLN A 106 0.49 9.35 -10.62
C GLN A 106 -0.62 9.62 -11.65
N ALA A 107 -1.91 9.56 -11.26
CA ALA A 107 -3.02 9.92 -12.14
C ALA A 107 -3.73 11.21 -11.70
N LYS A 108 -3.95 12.13 -12.63
CA LYS A 108 -4.69 13.38 -12.42
C LYS A 108 -6.16 13.29 -12.84
N ASN A 109 -6.48 12.37 -13.74
CA ASN A 109 -7.80 12.19 -14.34
C ASN A 109 -8.08 10.70 -14.63
N ASN A 110 -9.26 10.40 -15.15
CA ASN A 110 -9.66 9.03 -15.44
C ASN A 110 -8.87 8.39 -16.58
N ASP A 111 -8.48 9.15 -17.62
CA ASP A 111 -7.74 8.61 -18.75
C ASP A 111 -6.34 8.14 -18.31
N GLU A 112 -5.69 8.91 -17.45
CA GLU A 112 -4.41 8.53 -16.86
C GLU A 112 -4.56 7.30 -15.92
N ARG A 113 -5.67 7.18 -15.18
CA ARG A 113 -5.96 5.96 -14.40
C ARG A 113 -6.15 4.75 -15.30
N GLN A 114 -6.86 4.88 -16.40
CA GLN A 114 -7.03 3.79 -17.38
C GLN A 114 -5.69 3.37 -17.98
N LEU A 115 -4.83 4.32 -18.35
CA LEU A 115 -3.48 4.03 -18.83
C LEU A 115 -2.67 3.22 -17.79
N ILE A 116 -2.71 3.62 -16.52
CA ILE A 116 -2.02 2.89 -15.44
C ILE A 116 -2.56 1.46 -15.31
N LEU A 117 -3.87 1.27 -15.35
CA LEU A 117 -4.49 -0.04 -15.29
C LEU A 117 -4.16 -0.91 -16.51
N GLU A 118 -4.10 -0.31 -17.71
CA GLU A 118 -3.66 -1.01 -18.92
C GLU A 118 -2.19 -1.45 -18.84
N LEU A 119 -1.30 -0.58 -18.37
CA LEU A 119 0.09 -0.93 -18.12
C LEU A 119 0.21 -2.06 -17.10
N HIS A 120 -0.54 -1.97 -16.01
CA HIS A 120 -0.58 -3.01 -14.98
C HIS A 120 -1.04 -4.36 -15.59
N ARG A 121 -2.12 -4.35 -16.37
CA ARG A 121 -2.63 -5.54 -17.05
C ARG A 121 -1.60 -6.16 -18.00
N LYS A 122 -1.02 -5.34 -18.87
CA LYS A 122 -0.08 -5.81 -19.89
C LYS A 122 1.24 -6.32 -19.34
N LEU A 123 1.76 -5.67 -18.29
CA LEU A 123 3.07 -6.00 -17.72
C LEU A 123 3.00 -7.04 -16.61
N LEU A 124 1.90 -7.06 -15.85
CA LEU A 124 1.77 -7.81 -14.61
C LEU A 124 0.63 -8.84 -14.63
N ASN A 125 -0.03 -9.05 -15.80
CA ASN A 125 -1.11 -10.03 -16.00
C ASN A 125 -2.24 -9.88 -14.97
N ASP A 126 -2.73 -8.67 -14.75
CA ASP A 126 -3.80 -8.35 -13.77
C ASP A 126 -3.50 -8.87 -12.34
N PHE A 127 -2.24 -8.82 -11.94
CA PHE A 127 -1.84 -9.25 -10.61
C PHE A 127 -2.30 -8.23 -9.55
N PHE A 128 -3.41 -8.52 -8.89
CA PHE A 128 -4.01 -7.69 -7.84
C PHE A 128 -3.96 -8.36 -6.47
N PRO A 129 -4.04 -7.58 -5.37
CA PRO A 129 -4.21 -8.12 -4.02
C PRO A 129 -5.53 -8.87 -3.85
N ASP A 130 -5.52 -9.92 -3.00
CA ASP A 130 -6.75 -10.57 -2.53
C ASP A 130 -7.62 -9.60 -1.71
N LEU A 131 -6.98 -8.69 -0.95
CA LEU A 131 -7.65 -7.69 -0.13
C LEU A 131 -6.78 -6.47 0.06
N THR A 132 -7.38 -5.29 -0.01
CA THR A 132 -6.74 -4.00 0.25
C THR A 132 -7.48 -3.26 1.36
N PHE A 133 -6.77 -2.80 2.37
CA PHE A 133 -7.28 -1.89 3.39
C PHE A 133 -6.88 -0.46 3.07
N ILE A 134 -7.85 0.41 2.81
CA ILE A 134 -7.61 1.85 2.71
C ILE A 134 -7.89 2.49 4.06
N ILE A 135 -6.86 2.98 4.72
CA ILE A 135 -6.99 3.68 6.00
C ILE A 135 -7.26 5.16 5.72
N ASN A 136 -8.52 5.56 5.96
CA ASN A 136 -8.98 6.92 5.77
C ASN A 136 -8.82 7.75 7.03
N VAL A 137 -8.18 8.92 6.89
CA VAL A 137 -7.97 9.89 7.95
C VAL A 137 -8.15 11.29 7.38
N ALA A 138 -8.74 12.20 8.13
CA ALA A 138 -8.87 13.58 7.73
C ALA A 138 -7.50 14.22 7.46
N PRO A 139 -7.33 15.01 6.39
CA PRO A 139 -6.05 15.61 6.02
C PRO A 139 -5.40 16.45 7.13
N SER A 140 -6.20 17.11 7.95
CA SER A 140 -5.70 17.89 9.11
C SER A 140 -4.95 16.99 10.11
N ILE A 141 -5.46 15.78 10.37
CA ILE A 141 -4.86 14.81 11.27
C ILE A 141 -3.59 14.21 10.65
N THR A 142 -3.64 13.86 9.36
CA THR A 142 -2.47 13.30 8.67
C THR A 142 -1.32 14.28 8.63
N ILE A 143 -1.56 15.57 8.36
CA ILE A 143 -0.54 16.63 8.38
C ILE A 143 0.06 16.78 9.79
N GLN A 144 -0.77 16.75 10.83
CA GLN A 144 -0.27 16.81 12.20
C GLN A 144 0.62 15.60 12.52
N ARG A 145 0.23 14.40 12.14
CA ARG A 145 1.02 13.17 12.33
C ARG A 145 2.36 13.22 11.55
N ILE A 146 2.36 13.75 10.31
CA ILE A 146 3.59 13.97 9.53
C ILE A 146 4.54 14.90 10.27
N LYS A 147 4.06 16.08 10.71
CA LYS A 147 4.87 17.05 11.45
C LYS A 147 5.46 16.47 12.75
N MET A 148 4.67 15.69 13.50
CA MET A 148 5.17 15.02 14.72
C MET A 148 6.27 14.01 14.40
N ARG A 149 6.11 13.21 13.32
CA ARG A 149 7.12 12.27 12.85
C ARG A 149 8.42 12.98 12.42
N GLU A 150 8.32 14.09 11.69
CA GLU A 150 9.48 14.89 11.29
C GLU A 150 10.24 15.45 12.49
N MET A 151 9.53 15.94 13.53
CA MET A 151 10.15 16.41 14.76
C MET A 151 10.93 15.32 15.51
N GLN A 152 10.44 14.07 15.44
CA GLN A 152 11.10 12.92 16.07
C GLN A 152 12.31 12.41 15.26
N LYS A 153 12.25 12.53 13.92
CA LYS A 153 13.26 12.02 12.98
C LYS A 153 14.20 13.11 12.45
N ARG A 154 14.77 13.92 13.33
CA ARG A 154 15.57 15.12 13.02
C ARG A 154 16.71 14.94 11.99
N THR A 155 17.11 13.70 11.67
CA THR A 155 18.24 13.37 10.79
C THR A 155 17.85 12.75 9.45
N GLU A 156 16.59 12.34 9.24
CA GLU A 156 16.14 11.76 7.98
C GLU A 156 15.72 12.84 6.98
N LYS A 157 16.05 12.62 5.70
CA LYS A 157 15.61 13.50 4.61
C LYS A 157 14.07 13.44 4.49
N ILE A 158 13.44 14.62 4.45
CA ILE A 158 12.00 14.75 4.15
C ILE A 158 11.80 14.38 2.68
N ASN A 159 10.90 13.45 2.41
CA ASN A 159 10.58 13.09 1.03
C ASN A 159 9.65 14.13 0.39
N LYS A 160 9.63 14.17 -0.94
CA LYS A 160 8.87 15.18 -1.70
C LYS A 160 7.35 15.12 -1.50
N PHE A 161 6.79 14.00 -1.06
CA PHE A 161 5.35 13.86 -0.81
C PHE A 161 4.96 14.38 0.57
N ASP A 162 5.79 14.14 1.59
CA ASP A 162 5.57 14.68 2.95
C ASP A 162 5.62 16.21 2.96
N SER A 163 6.46 16.82 2.11
CA SER A 163 6.63 18.28 2.00
C SER A 163 5.52 19.00 1.22
N LYS A 164 4.54 18.29 0.65
CA LYS A 164 3.44 18.90 -0.11
C LYS A 164 2.45 19.64 0.79
N ASP A 165 1.71 20.56 0.17
CA ASP A 165 0.71 21.38 0.84
C ASP A 165 -0.56 20.59 1.24
N GLN A 166 -1.40 21.23 2.02
CA GLN A 166 -2.66 20.63 2.49
C GLN A 166 -3.60 20.25 1.33
N LEU A 167 -3.59 21.02 0.25
CA LEU A 167 -4.44 20.78 -0.91
C LEU A 167 -4.06 19.49 -1.62
N PHE A 168 -2.76 19.20 -1.70
CA PHE A 168 -2.26 17.93 -2.22
C PHE A 168 -2.74 16.75 -1.38
N HIS A 169 -2.58 16.81 -0.05
CA HIS A 169 -3.02 15.74 0.85
C HIS A 169 -4.54 15.52 0.78
N GLN A 170 -5.34 16.61 0.64
CA GLN A 170 -6.79 16.50 0.42
C GLN A 170 -7.12 15.79 -0.89
N LYS A 171 -6.43 16.12 -1.99
CA LYS A 171 -6.63 15.46 -3.29
C LYS A 171 -6.31 13.97 -3.22
N ILE A 172 -5.21 13.59 -2.56
CA ILE A 172 -4.83 12.19 -2.39
C ILE A 172 -5.85 11.43 -1.54
N ALA A 173 -6.29 11.99 -0.41
CA ALA A 173 -7.34 11.37 0.42
C ALA A 173 -8.64 11.13 -0.38
N ASN A 174 -9.08 12.14 -1.14
CA ASN A 174 -10.26 12.01 -2.00
C ASN A 174 -10.06 10.96 -3.12
N ALA A 175 -8.85 10.86 -3.68
CA ALA A 175 -8.53 9.86 -4.70
C ALA A 175 -8.67 8.44 -4.13
N PHE A 176 -8.17 8.15 -2.92
CA PHE A 176 -8.35 6.86 -2.27
C PHE A 176 -9.83 6.51 -2.04
N ILE A 177 -10.66 7.49 -1.64
CA ILE A 177 -12.11 7.30 -1.50
C ILE A 177 -12.76 6.95 -2.85
N GLN A 178 -12.32 7.57 -3.95
CA GLN A 178 -12.82 7.24 -5.28
C GLN A 178 -12.39 5.84 -5.73
N ILE A 179 -11.12 5.47 -5.54
CA ILE A 179 -10.57 4.16 -5.91
C ILE A 179 -11.30 3.03 -5.15
N SER A 180 -11.61 3.20 -3.87
CA SER A 180 -12.34 2.19 -3.10
C SER A 180 -13.71 1.87 -3.67
N LYS A 181 -14.37 2.85 -4.31
CA LYS A 181 -15.68 2.66 -4.96
C LYS A 181 -15.57 1.94 -6.31
N LEU A 182 -14.40 1.96 -6.95
CA LEU A 182 -14.17 1.28 -8.23
C LEU A 182 -13.89 -0.23 -8.06
N PHE A 183 -13.38 -0.64 -6.90
CA PHE A 183 -12.99 -2.04 -6.62
C PHE A 183 -13.53 -2.53 -5.27
N PRO A 184 -14.87 -2.47 -5.06
CA PRO A 184 -15.49 -2.77 -3.76
C PRO A 184 -15.32 -4.24 -3.33
N GLU A 185 -15.10 -5.15 -4.28
CA GLU A 185 -14.88 -6.58 -4.03
C GLU A 185 -13.58 -6.86 -3.29
N ARG A 186 -12.52 -6.08 -3.56
CA ARG A 186 -11.19 -6.28 -2.97
C ARG A 186 -10.76 -5.15 -2.01
N ILE A 187 -11.41 -3.98 -2.04
CA ILE A 187 -11.03 -2.83 -1.20
C ILE A 187 -12.02 -2.64 -0.06
N VAL A 188 -11.49 -2.51 1.14
CA VAL A 188 -12.23 -2.14 2.35
C VAL A 188 -11.68 -0.84 2.91
N GLN A 189 -12.57 0.12 3.19
CA GLN A 189 -12.22 1.35 3.88
C GLN A 189 -12.25 1.14 5.39
N ILE A 190 -11.23 1.65 6.08
CA ILE A 190 -11.09 1.61 7.54
C ILE A 190 -11.03 3.04 8.06
N ASN A 191 -11.75 3.33 9.13
CA ASN A 191 -11.65 4.62 9.82
C ASN A 191 -10.32 4.70 10.59
N GLY A 192 -9.35 5.47 10.06
CA GLY A 192 -8.02 5.63 10.66
C GLY A 192 -7.96 6.68 11.78
N GLU A 193 -9.10 7.23 12.22
CA GLU A 193 -9.18 8.18 13.34
C GLU A 193 -9.43 7.49 14.69
N SER A 194 -9.81 6.21 14.66
CA SER A 194 -9.92 5.35 15.84
C SER A 194 -8.54 5.04 16.46
N THR A 195 -8.52 4.40 17.62
CA THR A 195 -7.28 3.94 18.26
C THR A 195 -6.59 2.86 17.44
N ILE A 196 -5.29 2.66 17.63
CA ILE A 196 -4.52 1.63 16.96
C ILE A 196 -5.12 0.24 17.16
N GLU A 197 -5.58 -0.03 18.38
CA GLU A 197 -6.18 -1.29 18.81
C GLU A 197 -7.55 -1.53 18.16
N GLU A 198 -8.40 -0.52 18.08
CA GLU A 198 -9.70 -0.60 17.44
C GLU A 198 -9.55 -0.87 15.94
N ILE A 199 -8.67 -0.12 15.24
CA ILE A 199 -8.36 -0.32 13.83
C ILE A 199 -7.83 -1.74 13.59
N SER A 200 -6.89 -2.21 14.42
CA SER A 200 -6.34 -3.56 14.32
C SER A 200 -7.41 -4.63 14.53
N SER A 201 -8.30 -4.45 15.50
CA SER A 201 -9.40 -5.38 15.80
C SER A 201 -10.39 -5.48 14.65
N GLU A 202 -10.73 -4.36 14.01
CA GLU A 202 -11.57 -4.30 12.82
C GLU A 202 -10.93 -5.03 11.63
N ILE A 203 -9.64 -4.76 11.36
CA ILE A 203 -8.87 -5.43 10.30
C ILE A 203 -8.85 -6.94 10.52
N ILE A 204 -8.56 -7.41 11.73
CA ILE A 204 -8.54 -8.84 12.08
C ILE A 204 -9.92 -9.46 11.88
N HIS A 205 -10.99 -8.79 12.29
CA HIS A 205 -12.36 -9.27 12.07
C HIS A 205 -12.67 -9.46 10.57
N ILE A 206 -12.29 -8.50 9.73
CA ILE A 206 -12.48 -8.57 8.28
C ILE A 206 -11.63 -9.71 7.67
N ILE A 207 -10.37 -9.86 8.08
CA ILE A 207 -9.48 -10.94 7.65
C ILE A 207 -10.09 -12.30 8.00
N ASN A 208 -10.54 -12.50 9.23
CA ASN A 208 -11.15 -13.75 9.67
C ASN A 208 -12.35 -14.13 8.80
N ASN A 209 -13.21 -13.15 8.51
CA ASN A 209 -14.43 -13.38 7.73
C ASN A 209 -14.14 -13.62 6.23
N ARG A 210 -13.27 -12.81 5.61
CA ARG A 210 -13.01 -12.88 4.16
C ARG A 210 -12.03 -13.99 3.79
N MET A 211 -11.02 -14.25 4.62
CA MET A 211 -9.99 -15.26 4.35
C MET A 211 -10.28 -16.61 5.01
N LYS A 212 -11.38 -16.71 5.79
CA LYS A 212 -11.80 -17.92 6.51
C LYS A 212 -10.70 -18.50 7.41
N VAL A 213 -10.02 -17.62 8.12
CA VAL A 213 -9.01 -17.95 9.14
C VAL A 213 -9.52 -17.53 10.52
N SER A 214 -8.86 -17.97 11.59
CA SER A 214 -9.21 -17.61 12.95
C SER A 214 -7.99 -17.01 13.65
N LEU A 215 -7.77 -15.72 13.43
CA LEU A 215 -6.74 -14.98 14.14
C LEU A 215 -7.29 -14.57 15.51
N LEU A 216 -6.55 -14.83 16.57
CA LEU A 216 -6.86 -14.36 17.93
C LEU A 216 -6.69 -12.81 17.98
N ARG A 217 -7.61 -12.16 18.70
CA ARG A 217 -7.60 -10.70 18.89
C ARG A 217 -6.39 -10.21 19.68
#